data_f513143c00479678a869088082ae6248
#
_entry.id   f513143c00479678a869088082ae6248
#
_cell.length_a   1.000
_cell.length_b   1.000
_cell.length_c   1.000
_cell.angle_alpha   90.00
_cell.angle_beta   90.00
_cell.angle_gamma   90.00
#
_symmetry.space_group_name_H-M   'P 1'
#
loop_
_entity.id
_entity.type
_entity.pdbx_description
1 polymer ?
#
loop_
_entity_poly.entity_id
_entity_poly.type
_entity_poly.pdbx_seq_one_letter_code
_entity_poly.pdbx_strand_id
1 'polypeptide(L)'
;MSTITELLSEIEKGELILPEFQRGFVWSPTKVKDYIESIYKNYPTGHFLIWKTYKPQKYRGDAKDSNAQYYRLILDGQQRLTALYTIFRGEPPAFFEGSNLYFRLYFNVLTQEFEYWQPVKMRGKPEWIAITPFLKQGVGNFFEQGELNEEQKTFYFKRLKYLNKLDQMCNYSYELETIPKSGEEMETDEVVRIFNLVNSSGMTLSKADLALTHICASWPEARQSLKATHKKLSDEGFNLMSLKG
;
A
#
# COMPACT_ATOMS: atom_id res chain seq x y z
N MET A 1 -8.27 -15.02 6.13
CA MET A 1 -8.64 -13.68 5.60
C MET A 1 -8.23 -12.65 6.60
N SER A 2 -7.76 -11.49 6.15
CA SER A 2 -7.45 -10.34 7.02
C SER A 2 -8.09 -9.08 6.47
N THR A 3 -8.62 -8.26 7.34
CA THR A 3 -9.20 -6.96 6.97
C THR A 3 -8.11 -5.94 6.62
N ILE A 4 -8.49 -4.86 5.92
CA ILE A 4 -7.57 -3.75 5.68
C ILE A 4 -7.00 -3.23 7.01
N THR A 5 -7.84 -3.02 8.01
CA THR A 5 -7.40 -2.54 9.33
C THR A 5 -6.35 -3.43 9.96
N GLU A 6 -6.53 -4.76 9.93
CA GLU A 6 -5.57 -5.73 10.46
C GLU A 6 -4.25 -5.68 9.71
N LEU A 7 -4.28 -5.70 8.36
CA LEU A 7 -3.07 -5.63 7.53
C LEU A 7 -2.26 -4.36 7.77
N LEU A 8 -2.92 -3.20 7.89
CA LEU A 8 -2.25 -1.94 8.16
C LEU A 8 -1.64 -1.92 9.57
N SER A 9 -2.32 -2.50 10.56
CA SER A 9 -1.81 -2.65 11.93
C SER A 9 -0.57 -3.57 11.97
N GLU A 10 -0.57 -4.67 11.21
CA GLU A 10 0.59 -5.58 11.12
C GLU A 10 1.83 -4.87 10.52
N ILE A 11 1.63 -3.97 9.54
CA ILE A 11 2.71 -3.15 8.99
C ILE A 11 3.25 -2.19 10.05
N GLU A 12 2.38 -1.50 10.79
CA GLU A 12 2.76 -0.55 11.84
C GLU A 12 3.55 -1.21 12.96
N LYS A 13 3.25 -2.48 13.26
CA LYS A 13 3.95 -3.29 14.26
C LYS A 13 5.24 -3.90 13.72
N GLY A 14 5.50 -3.83 12.41
CA GLY A 14 6.62 -4.52 11.77
C GLY A 14 6.46 -6.04 11.68
N GLU A 15 5.24 -6.55 11.82
CA GLU A 15 4.90 -7.97 11.69
C GLU A 15 4.74 -8.40 10.23
N LEU A 16 4.35 -7.46 9.37
CA LEU A 16 4.25 -7.62 7.92
C LEU A 16 5.23 -6.65 7.25
N ILE A 17 6.22 -7.19 6.58
CA ILE A 17 7.36 -6.45 6.03
C ILE A 17 7.54 -6.72 4.54
N LEU A 18 8.40 -5.94 3.89
CA LEU A 18 8.68 -6.06 2.46
C LEU A 18 10.10 -6.59 2.23
N PRO A 19 10.28 -7.68 1.46
CA PRO A 19 11.62 -8.14 1.10
C PRO A 19 12.42 -7.08 0.34
N GLU A 20 13.73 -7.05 0.53
CA GLU A 20 14.63 -6.07 -0.12
C GLU A 20 14.59 -6.16 -1.66
N PHE A 21 14.33 -7.34 -2.21
CA PHE A 21 14.29 -7.56 -3.65
C PHE A 21 13.04 -7.02 -4.37
N GLN A 22 12.03 -6.54 -3.64
CA GLN A 22 10.84 -5.94 -4.24
C GLN A 22 11.18 -4.58 -4.91
N ARG A 23 10.44 -4.23 -5.97
CA ARG A 23 10.58 -2.91 -6.60
C ARG A 23 9.92 -1.80 -5.78
N GLY A 24 10.18 -0.54 -6.11
CA GLY A 24 9.49 0.61 -5.54
C GLY A 24 8.02 0.71 -5.95
N PHE A 25 7.33 1.70 -5.41
CA PHE A 25 5.94 1.99 -5.77
C PHE A 25 5.85 2.65 -7.15
N VAL A 26 5.06 2.07 -8.05
CA VAL A 26 4.96 2.50 -9.46
C VAL A 26 3.51 2.78 -9.92
N TRP A 27 2.52 2.57 -9.08
CA TRP A 27 1.13 2.85 -9.46
C TRP A 27 0.91 4.33 -9.71
N SER A 28 0.16 4.65 -10.77
CA SER A 28 -0.30 6.00 -11.06
C SER A 28 -1.43 6.42 -10.10
N PRO A 29 -1.69 7.73 -9.95
CA PRO A 29 -2.83 8.23 -9.18
C PRO A 29 -4.16 7.61 -9.62
N THR A 30 -4.38 7.52 -10.93
CA THR A 30 -5.59 6.91 -11.49
C THR A 30 -5.74 5.47 -11.02
N LYS A 31 -4.68 4.67 -11.07
CA LYS A 31 -4.74 3.28 -10.64
C LYS A 31 -5.01 3.14 -9.14
N VAL A 32 -4.46 4.01 -8.32
CA VAL A 32 -4.77 4.07 -6.88
C VAL A 32 -6.24 4.41 -6.67
N LYS A 33 -6.76 5.43 -7.35
CA LYS A 33 -8.17 5.83 -7.28
C LYS A 33 -9.11 4.69 -7.65
N ASP A 34 -8.87 4.05 -8.81
CA ASP A 34 -9.69 2.95 -9.33
C ASP A 34 -9.67 1.74 -8.38
N TYR A 35 -8.54 1.50 -7.74
CA TYR A 35 -8.40 0.44 -6.73
C TYR A 35 -9.21 0.75 -5.46
N ILE A 36 -9.14 1.97 -4.94
CA ILE A 36 -9.93 2.40 -3.78
C ILE A 36 -11.43 2.38 -4.10
N GLU A 37 -11.82 2.80 -5.30
CA GLU A 37 -13.20 2.72 -5.77
C GLU A 37 -13.70 1.26 -5.87
N SER A 38 -12.84 0.33 -6.29
CA SER A 38 -13.17 -1.09 -6.34
C SER A 38 -13.45 -1.67 -4.95
N ILE A 39 -12.68 -1.26 -3.94
CA ILE A 39 -12.92 -1.63 -2.53
C ILE A 39 -14.26 -1.07 -2.04
N TYR A 40 -14.54 0.20 -2.30
CA TYR A 40 -15.81 0.82 -1.95
C TYR A 40 -17.00 0.09 -2.60
N LYS A 41 -16.86 -0.40 -3.82
CA LYS A 41 -17.87 -1.19 -4.54
C LYS A 41 -17.90 -2.67 -4.11
N ASN A 42 -17.01 -3.07 -3.23
CA ASN A 42 -16.82 -4.47 -2.80
C ASN A 42 -16.51 -5.42 -3.97
N TYR A 43 -15.75 -4.94 -4.95
CA TYR A 43 -15.27 -5.75 -6.07
C TYR A 43 -14.05 -6.58 -5.65
N PRO A 44 -13.84 -7.76 -6.25
CA PRO A 44 -12.64 -8.54 -6.00
C PRO A 44 -11.41 -7.78 -6.50
N THR A 45 -10.43 -7.60 -5.61
CA THR A 45 -9.19 -6.84 -5.88
C THR A 45 -7.93 -7.70 -5.79
N GLY A 46 -8.10 -9.02 -5.78
CA GLY A 46 -7.04 -10.01 -5.68
C GLY A 46 -6.74 -10.43 -4.24
N HIS A 47 -5.67 -11.17 -4.05
CA HIS A 47 -5.21 -11.72 -2.77
C HIS A 47 -3.78 -11.25 -2.49
N PHE A 48 -3.26 -11.51 -1.30
CA PHE A 48 -1.85 -11.29 -0.95
C PHE A 48 -1.13 -12.62 -0.87
N LEU A 49 0.10 -12.66 -1.40
CA LEU A 49 1.00 -13.77 -1.23
C LEU A 49 2.04 -13.41 -0.18
N ILE A 50 2.13 -14.22 0.88
CA ILE A 50 2.99 -13.99 2.04
C ILE A 50 4.01 -15.14 2.16
N TRP A 51 5.27 -14.77 2.29
CA TRP A 51 6.31 -15.72 2.69
C TRP A 51 6.47 -15.67 4.22
N LYS A 52 6.30 -16.81 4.84
CA LYS A 52 6.58 -16.99 6.26
C LYS A 52 7.92 -17.73 6.41
N THR A 53 8.83 -17.15 7.18
CA THR A 53 10.16 -17.73 7.43
C THR A 53 10.62 -17.48 8.86
N TYR A 54 11.37 -18.40 9.43
CA TYR A 54 12.01 -18.31 10.74
C TYR A 54 13.46 -17.79 10.63
N LYS A 55 14.03 -17.79 9.42
CA LYS A 55 15.37 -17.28 9.15
C LYS A 55 15.34 -15.75 9.09
N PRO A 56 16.34 -15.05 9.68
CA PRO A 56 16.50 -13.62 9.50
C PRO A 56 16.57 -13.27 8.01
N GLN A 57 15.74 -12.31 7.61
CA GLN A 57 15.69 -11.83 6.23
C GLN A 57 16.02 -10.34 6.21
N LYS A 58 16.67 -9.89 5.12
CA LYS A 58 16.77 -8.46 4.86
C LYS A 58 15.47 -7.95 4.26
N TYR A 59 14.99 -6.86 4.80
CA TYR A 59 13.73 -6.23 4.44
C TYR A 59 13.88 -4.71 4.42
N ARG A 60 12.93 -4.06 3.79
CA ARG A 60 12.83 -2.60 3.76
C ARG A 60 12.03 -2.10 4.95
N GLY A 61 12.39 -0.89 5.38
CA GLY A 61 11.76 -0.21 6.49
C GLY A 61 12.49 -0.43 7.80
N ASP A 62 12.14 0.37 8.79
CA ASP A 62 12.65 0.21 10.15
C ASP A 62 11.88 -0.94 10.80
N ALA A 63 12.53 -2.09 10.94
CA ALA A 63 11.97 -3.11 11.80
C ALA A 63 11.95 -2.55 13.22
N LYS A 64 10.80 -2.41 13.75
CA LYS A 64 10.67 -2.44 15.20
C LYS A 64 11.00 -3.87 15.58
N ASP A 65 11.95 -4.04 16.53
CA ASP A 65 12.27 -5.35 17.11
C ASP A 65 10.95 -6.08 17.40
N SER A 66 10.48 -6.85 16.46
CA SER A 66 9.35 -7.70 16.71
C SER A 66 9.93 -8.90 17.45
N ASN A 67 9.46 -9.14 18.66
CA ASN A 67 9.66 -10.43 19.34
C ASN A 67 8.93 -11.56 18.59
N ALA A 68 8.69 -11.38 17.29
CA ALA A 68 8.03 -12.33 16.46
C ALA A 68 8.92 -13.56 16.26
N GLN A 69 8.37 -14.71 16.52
CA GLN A 69 9.06 -16.00 16.31
C GLN A 69 9.35 -16.25 14.82
N TYR A 70 8.77 -15.48 13.90
CA TYR A 70 8.91 -15.62 12.45
C TYR A 70 8.67 -14.30 11.73
N TYR A 71 9.19 -14.20 10.52
CA TYR A 71 8.97 -13.07 9.62
C TYR A 71 7.84 -13.38 8.64
N ARG A 72 7.02 -12.37 8.32
CA ARG A 72 6.00 -12.42 7.28
C ARG A 72 6.34 -11.37 6.22
N LEU A 73 6.72 -11.83 5.03
CA LEU A 73 7.19 -10.97 3.95
C LEU A 73 6.18 -11.00 2.79
N ILE A 74 5.81 -9.82 2.31
CA ILE A 74 4.87 -9.68 1.19
C ILE A 74 5.59 -10.02 -0.11
N LEU A 75 5.15 -11.07 -0.82
CA LEU A 75 5.66 -11.44 -2.13
C LEU A 75 4.81 -10.86 -3.27
N ASP A 76 3.48 -10.91 -3.15
CA ASP A 76 2.58 -10.21 -4.09
C ASP A 76 1.58 -9.35 -3.34
N GLY A 77 1.20 -8.23 -4.00
CA GLY A 77 0.28 -7.25 -3.47
C GLY A 77 0.95 -6.00 -2.87
N GLN A 78 2.27 -5.85 -2.93
CA GLN A 78 2.98 -4.68 -2.43
C GLN A 78 2.36 -3.35 -2.88
N GLN A 79 2.06 -3.19 -4.16
CA GLN A 79 1.48 -1.95 -4.69
C GLN A 79 0.11 -1.65 -4.08
N ARG A 80 -0.72 -2.70 -3.94
CA ARG A 80 -2.04 -2.60 -3.28
C ARG A 80 -1.89 -2.17 -1.83
N LEU A 81 -1.00 -2.82 -1.10
CA LEU A 81 -0.80 -2.54 0.32
C LEU A 81 -0.23 -1.15 0.55
N THR A 82 0.72 -0.70 -0.29
CA THR A 82 1.24 0.68 -0.26
C THR A 82 0.13 1.70 -0.53
N ALA A 83 -0.73 1.45 -1.53
CA ALA A 83 -1.87 2.32 -1.83
C ALA A 83 -2.88 2.40 -0.67
N LEU A 84 -3.21 1.25 -0.06
CA LEU A 84 -4.07 1.19 1.13
C LEU A 84 -3.47 1.98 2.29
N TYR A 85 -2.22 1.71 2.63
CA TYR A 85 -1.56 2.38 3.74
C TYR A 85 -1.56 3.89 3.53
N THR A 86 -1.19 4.34 2.33
CA THR A 86 -1.14 5.75 1.97
C THR A 86 -2.50 6.45 2.12
N ILE A 87 -3.58 5.84 1.62
CA ILE A 87 -4.92 6.45 1.65
C ILE A 87 -5.55 6.37 3.04
N PHE A 88 -5.37 5.27 3.75
CA PHE A 88 -6.00 5.07 5.07
C PHE A 88 -5.22 5.74 6.20
N ARG A 89 -3.88 5.86 6.09
CA ARG A 89 -3.01 6.48 7.10
C ARG A 89 -2.57 7.89 6.76
N GLY A 90 -2.64 8.28 5.48
CA GLY A 90 -2.25 9.62 5.03
C GLY A 90 -0.74 9.87 5.02
N GLU A 91 0.03 8.81 5.09
CA GLU A 91 1.49 8.80 5.09
C GLU A 91 2.01 7.53 4.40
N PRO A 92 3.26 7.50 3.94
CA PRO A 92 3.84 6.29 3.38
C PRO A 92 4.13 5.25 4.46
N PRO A 93 4.02 3.94 4.13
CA PRO A 93 4.54 2.90 5.02
C PRO A 93 6.07 2.99 5.14
N ALA A 94 6.65 2.50 6.24
CA ALA A 94 8.09 2.56 6.51
C ALA A 94 8.96 1.95 5.40
N PHE A 95 8.44 0.95 4.68
CA PHE A 95 9.12 0.32 3.56
C PHE A 95 8.94 1.05 2.22
N PHE A 96 8.33 2.23 2.21
CA PHE A 96 8.04 2.95 0.97
C PHE A 96 9.31 3.37 0.24
N GLU A 97 9.34 3.10 -1.05
CA GLU A 97 10.32 3.63 -2.00
C GLU A 97 9.59 4.09 -3.25
N GLY A 98 9.69 5.37 -3.55
CA GLY A 98 9.06 5.99 -4.71
C GLY A 98 9.18 7.50 -4.66
N SER A 99 8.91 8.15 -5.79
CA SER A 99 9.02 9.61 -5.91
C SER A 99 7.75 10.35 -5.56
N ASN A 100 6.59 9.72 -5.72
CA ASN A 100 5.30 10.39 -5.59
C ASN A 100 4.28 9.51 -4.88
N LEU A 101 3.64 10.08 -3.85
CA LEU A 101 2.46 9.53 -3.21
C LEU A 101 1.31 10.52 -3.32
N TYR A 102 0.12 9.99 -3.48
CA TYR A 102 -1.10 10.77 -3.66
C TYR A 102 -2.04 10.52 -2.49
N PHE A 103 -2.04 11.44 -1.51
CA PHE A 103 -2.78 11.28 -0.27
C PHE A 103 -4.16 11.96 -0.29
N ARG A 104 -4.34 12.97 -1.14
CA ARG A 104 -5.51 13.86 -1.10
C ARG A 104 -6.66 13.32 -1.95
N LEU A 105 -7.13 12.12 -1.61
CA LEU A 105 -8.31 11.53 -2.25
C LEU A 105 -9.57 11.94 -1.51
N TYR A 106 -10.59 12.33 -2.27
CA TYR A 106 -11.89 12.80 -1.79
C TYR A 106 -13.00 11.92 -2.34
N PHE A 107 -14.08 11.83 -1.58
CA PHE A 107 -15.30 11.13 -1.94
C PHE A 107 -16.47 12.11 -2.04
N ASN A 108 -17.22 12.07 -3.13
CA ASN A 108 -18.44 12.83 -3.30
C ASN A 108 -19.65 12.06 -2.79
N VAL A 109 -20.30 12.51 -1.73
CA VAL A 109 -21.45 11.81 -1.13
C VAL A 109 -22.74 11.90 -1.96
N LEU A 110 -22.78 12.71 -3.02
CA LEU A 110 -23.92 12.81 -3.93
C LEU A 110 -23.77 11.84 -5.10
N THR A 111 -22.58 11.86 -5.74
CA THR A 111 -22.32 11.05 -6.95
C THR A 111 -21.65 9.72 -6.66
N GLN A 112 -21.09 9.54 -5.44
CA GLN A 112 -20.27 8.40 -5.01
C GLN A 112 -18.98 8.23 -5.83
N GLU A 113 -18.46 9.32 -6.37
CA GLU A 113 -17.22 9.36 -7.13
C GLU A 113 -16.02 9.67 -6.23
N PHE A 114 -14.88 9.12 -6.60
CA PHE A 114 -13.59 9.40 -5.98
C PHE A 114 -12.76 10.32 -6.88
N GLU A 115 -12.20 11.39 -6.31
CA GLU A 115 -11.34 12.33 -7.03
C GLU A 115 -10.21 12.84 -6.15
N TYR A 116 -9.06 13.09 -6.76
CA TYR A 116 -8.00 13.82 -6.08
C TYR A 116 -8.38 15.29 -5.92
N TRP A 117 -7.85 15.91 -4.87
CA TRP A 117 -8.15 17.30 -4.53
C TRP A 117 -8.03 18.26 -5.69
N GLN A 118 -9.11 18.96 -5.98
CA GLN A 118 -9.21 20.00 -6.97
C GLN A 118 -9.83 21.25 -6.32
N PRO A 119 -9.03 22.33 -6.05
CA PRO A 119 -9.52 23.48 -5.28
C PRO A 119 -10.78 24.12 -5.84
N VAL A 120 -10.86 24.28 -7.16
CA VAL A 120 -12.02 24.89 -7.84
C VAL A 120 -13.27 24.03 -7.71
N LYS A 121 -13.12 22.70 -7.76
CA LYS A 121 -14.24 21.74 -7.72
C LYS A 121 -14.73 21.48 -6.29
N MET A 122 -13.84 21.54 -5.27
CA MET A 122 -14.10 20.94 -3.97
C MET A 122 -14.09 21.91 -2.79
N ARG A 123 -13.37 23.04 -2.90
CA ARG A 123 -13.22 23.97 -1.75
C ARG A 123 -14.56 24.51 -1.27
N GLY A 124 -14.85 24.33 0.03
CA GLY A 124 -16.07 24.83 0.68
C GLY A 124 -17.35 24.09 0.29
N LYS A 125 -17.25 22.96 -0.42
CA LYS A 125 -18.39 22.18 -0.85
C LYS A 125 -18.56 20.95 0.04
N PRO A 126 -19.65 20.85 0.82
CA PRO A 126 -19.86 19.78 1.79
C PRO A 126 -20.02 18.40 1.17
N GLU A 127 -20.37 18.32 -0.11
CA GLU A 127 -20.49 17.04 -0.80
C GLU A 127 -19.15 16.29 -0.95
N TRP A 128 -18.00 16.98 -0.79
CA TRP A 128 -16.68 16.39 -0.93
C TRP A 128 -16.03 16.16 0.43
N ILE A 129 -15.84 14.89 0.77
CA ILE A 129 -15.24 14.44 2.03
C ILE A 129 -13.83 13.94 1.77
N ALA A 130 -12.85 14.43 2.54
CA ALA A 130 -11.50 13.93 2.54
C ALA A 130 -11.47 12.52 3.15
N ILE A 131 -11.02 11.51 2.39
CA ILE A 131 -11.13 10.10 2.77
C ILE A 131 -10.26 9.79 3.98
N THR A 132 -8.99 10.17 3.97
CA THR A 132 -8.05 9.84 5.06
C THR A 132 -8.52 10.33 6.43
N PRO A 133 -8.87 11.60 6.63
CA PRO A 133 -9.41 12.06 7.92
C PRO A 133 -10.69 11.32 8.32
N PHE A 134 -11.59 11.09 7.36
CA PHE A 134 -12.85 10.40 7.61
C PHE A 134 -12.61 8.96 8.10
N LEU A 135 -11.77 8.17 7.41
CA LEU A 135 -11.47 6.79 7.80
C LEU A 135 -10.70 6.67 9.12
N LYS A 136 -9.90 7.68 9.48
CA LYS A 136 -9.20 7.71 10.78
C LYS A 136 -10.13 7.90 11.96
N GLN A 137 -11.15 8.73 11.80
CA GLN A 137 -12.10 9.04 12.89
C GLN A 137 -13.33 8.14 12.90
N GLY A 138 -13.69 7.56 11.75
CA GLY A 138 -14.91 6.79 11.58
C GLY A 138 -16.17 7.65 11.52
N VAL A 139 -17.27 7.06 11.08
CA VAL A 139 -18.54 7.78 10.87
C VAL A 139 -19.11 8.37 12.16
N GLY A 140 -18.96 7.71 13.30
CA GLY A 140 -19.45 8.19 14.60
C GLY A 140 -18.77 9.51 14.97
N ASN A 141 -17.45 9.51 15.08
CA ASN A 141 -16.66 10.71 15.42
C ASN A 141 -16.78 11.82 14.38
N PHE A 142 -17.02 11.48 13.11
CA PHE A 142 -17.28 12.46 12.06
C PHE A 142 -18.47 13.39 12.40
N PHE A 143 -19.53 12.83 13.02
CA PHE A 143 -20.68 13.62 13.46
C PHE A 143 -20.48 14.29 14.83
N GLU A 144 -19.75 13.67 15.74
CA GLU A 144 -19.58 14.13 17.12
C GLU A 144 -18.49 15.20 17.25
N GLN A 145 -17.34 14.97 16.64
CA GLN A 145 -16.13 15.80 16.78
C GLN A 145 -15.87 16.70 15.57
N GLY A 146 -16.57 16.45 14.45
CA GLY A 146 -16.50 17.31 13.28
C GLY A 146 -17.09 18.68 13.61
N GLU A 147 -16.39 19.75 13.22
CA GLU A 147 -16.90 21.11 13.29
C GLU A 147 -18.07 21.33 12.30
N LEU A 148 -19.09 20.46 12.38
CA LEU A 148 -20.26 20.48 11.50
C LEU A 148 -21.36 21.36 12.13
N ASN A 149 -21.84 22.33 11.35
CA ASN A 149 -23.06 23.05 11.71
C ASN A 149 -24.32 22.16 11.49
N GLU A 150 -25.49 22.60 12.00
CA GLU A 150 -26.72 21.82 11.93
C GLU A 150 -27.21 21.53 10.51
N GLU A 151 -26.95 22.46 9.56
CA GLU A 151 -27.26 22.25 8.15
C GLU A 151 -26.40 21.14 7.54
N GLN A 152 -25.10 21.15 7.83
CA GLN A 152 -24.17 20.11 7.40
C GLN A 152 -24.50 18.75 8.03
N LYS A 153 -24.82 18.71 9.32
CA LYS A 153 -25.27 17.47 9.96
C LYS A 153 -26.50 16.91 9.26
N THR A 154 -27.53 17.73 9.03
CA THR A 154 -28.74 17.34 8.29
C THR A 154 -28.40 16.84 6.89
N PHE A 155 -27.50 17.54 6.20
CA PHE A 155 -27.05 17.14 4.87
C PHE A 155 -26.42 15.75 4.86
N TYR A 156 -25.52 15.45 5.80
CA TYR A 156 -24.84 14.16 5.89
C TYR A 156 -25.75 13.05 6.43
N PHE A 157 -26.67 13.35 7.37
CA PHE A 157 -27.63 12.36 7.85
C PHE A 157 -28.49 11.76 6.72
N LYS A 158 -28.92 12.58 5.78
CA LYS A 158 -29.66 12.10 4.60
C LYS A 158 -28.84 11.15 3.71
N ARG A 159 -27.52 11.12 3.91
CA ARG A 159 -26.56 10.33 3.12
C ARG A 159 -25.79 9.32 3.97
N LEU A 160 -26.25 9.07 5.17
CA LEU A 160 -25.59 8.21 6.15
C LEU A 160 -25.28 6.81 5.58
N LYS A 161 -26.11 6.27 4.70
CA LYS A 161 -25.85 4.99 4.02
C LYS A 161 -24.56 4.99 3.20
N TYR A 162 -24.19 6.11 2.58
CA TYR A 162 -22.97 6.22 1.78
C TYR A 162 -21.75 6.44 2.68
N LEU A 163 -21.92 7.17 3.78
CA LEU A 163 -20.89 7.35 4.80
C LEU A 163 -20.58 6.02 5.51
N ASN A 164 -21.60 5.25 5.89
CA ASN A 164 -21.40 3.92 6.45
C ASN A 164 -20.72 2.99 5.47
N LYS A 165 -21.08 3.05 4.18
CA LYS A 165 -20.41 2.25 3.14
C LYS A 165 -18.94 2.64 2.99
N LEU A 166 -18.62 3.93 3.07
CA LEU A 166 -17.23 4.42 3.04
C LEU A 166 -16.45 3.93 4.27
N ASP A 167 -17.04 4.01 5.45
CA ASP A 167 -16.47 3.54 6.71
C ASP A 167 -16.19 2.03 6.69
N GLN A 168 -17.12 1.25 6.13
CA GLN A 168 -16.99 -0.20 5.99
C GLN A 168 -15.83 -0.65 5.09
N MET A 169 -15.21 0.24 4.33
CA MET A 169 -13.99 -0.10 3.58
C MET A 169 -12.87 -0.63 4.49
N CYS A 170 -12.82 -0.19 5.75
CA CYS A 170 -11.87 -0.68 6.75
C CYS A 170 -11.99 -2.19 7.00
N ASN A 171 -13.19 -2.74 6.81
CA ASN A 171 -13.51 -4.14 7.03
C ASN A 171 -13.42 -5.00 5.75
N TYR A 172 -13.07 -4.40 4.60
CA TYR A 172 -12.82 -5.17 3.39
C TYR A 172 -11.72 -6.19 3.64
N SER A 173 -11.98 -7.46 3.32
CA SER A 173 -11.10 -8.58 3.67
C SER A 173 -10.38 -9.12 2.46
N TYR A 174 -9.12 -9.48 2.66
CA TYR A 174 -8.27 -10.15 1.68
C TYR A 174 -8.01 -11.59 2.08
N GLU A 175 -7.96 -12.47 1.08
CA GLU A 175 -7.37 -13.77 1.23
C GLU A 175 -5.86 -13.63 1.31
N LEU A 176 -5.23 -14.31 2.29
CA LEU A 176 -3.79 -14.37 2.46
C LEU A 176 -3.33 -15.78 2.11
N GLU A 177 -2.63 -15.92 1.01
CA GLU A 177 -1.94 -17.14 0.66
C GLU A 177 -0.55 -17.11 1.28
N THR A 178 -0.23 -18.13 2.09
CA THR A 178 1.06 -18.21 2.79
C THR A 178 1.89 -19.37 2.25
N ILE A 179 3.16 -19.11 2.00
CA ILE A 179 4.15 -20.11 1.62
C ILE A 179 5.28 -20.17 2.66
N PRO A 180 5.90 -21.33 2.90
CA PRO A 180 5.48 -22.65 2.44
C PRO A 180 4.16 -23.12 3.10
N LYS A 181 3.38 -23.91 2.39
CA LYS A 181 2.12 -24.49 2.93
C LYS A 181 2.40 -25.64 3.91
N SER A 182 3.54 -26.32 3.74
CA SER A 182 3.96 -27.47 4.55
C SER A 182 4.48 -27.12 5.94
N GLY A 183 4.74 -25.84 6.22
CA GLY A 183 5.43 -25.42 7.44
C GLY A 183 6.94 -25.68 7.45
N GLU A 184 7.48 -26.28 6.39
CA GLU A 184 8.93 -26.43 6.18
C GLU A 184 9.55 -25.08 5.79
N GLU A 185 10.82 -24.88 6.15
CA GLU A 185 11.55 -23.66 5.76
C GLU A 185 11.86 -23.70 4.26
N MET A 186 11.67 -22.59 3.57
CA MET A 186 11.94 -22.44 2.15
C MET A 186 13.19 -21.58 1.92
N GLU A 187 14.06 -22.00 1.02
CA GLU A 187 15.25 -21.23 0.69
C GLU A 187 14.91 -19.99 -0.16
N THR A 188 15.67 -18.91 0.03
CA THR A 188 15.41 -17.62 -0.61
C THR A 188 15.36 -17.71 -2.13
N ASP A 189 16.21 -18.53 -2.77
CA ASP A 189 16.23 -18.70 -4.22
C ASP A 189 14.93 -19.32 -4.76
N GLU A 190 14.33 -20.25 -4.01
CA GLU A 190 13.05 -20.83 -4.36
C GLU A 190 11.92 -19.82 -4.22
N VAL A 191 11.92 -19.01 -3.15
CA VAL A 191 10.98 -17.93 -2.95
C VAL A 191 11.07 -16.90 -4.07
N VAL A 192 12.28 -16.50 -4.47
CA VAL A 192 12.50 -15.58 -5.61
C VAL A 192 11.97 -16.17 -6.91
N ARG A 193 12.10 -17.47 -7.12
CA ARG A 193 11.54 -18.15 -8.28
C ARG A 193 10.00 -18.09 -8.28
N ILE A 194 9.36 -18.37 -7.15
CA ILE A 194 7.90 -18.24 -6.99
C ILE A 194 7.47 -16.80 -7.20
N PHE A 195 8.16 -15.83 -6.60
CA PHE A 195 7.91 -14.41 -6.78
C PHE A 195 7.91 -14.01 -8.27
N ASN A 196 8.90 -14.46 -9.03
CA ASN A 196 8.99 -14.20 -10.46
C ASN A 196 7.84 -14.84 -11.26
N LEU A 197 7.44 -16.06 -10.92
CA LEU A 197 6.33 -16.75 -11.57
C LEU A 197 5.00 -16.02 -11.34
N VAL A 198 4.70 -15.65 -10.10
CA VAL A 198 3.46 -14.96 -9.75
C VAL A 198 3.38 -13.58 -10.42
N ASN A 199 4.47 -12.82 -10.41
CA ASN A 199 4.51 -11.49 -11.01
C ASN A 199 4.56 -11.50 -12.54
N SER A 200 4.87 -12.62 -13.19
CA SER A 200 4.88 -12.74 -14.66
C SER A 200 3.47 -12.67 -15.28
N SER A 201 2.42 -12.94 -14.50
CA SER A 201 1.01 -12.91 -14.94
C SER A 201 0.32 -11.57 -14.71
N GLY A 202 0.95 -10.63 -13.99
CA GLY A 202 0.40 -9.33 -13.62
C GLY A 202 1.03 -8.15 -14.36
N MET A 203 1.32 -7.06 -13.63
CA MET A 203 2.13 -5.97 -14.16
C MET A 203 3.57 -6.47 -14.27
N THR A 204 3.97 -6.84 -15.48
CA THR A 204 5.27 -7.47 -15.77
C THR A 204 6.42 -6.68 -15.15
N LEU A 205 7.25 -7.40 -14.41
CA LEU A 205 8.54 -6.88 -13.96
C LEU A 205 9.41 -6.66 -15.19
N SER A 206 10.15 -5.56 -15.22
CA SER A 206 11.14 -5.34 -16.25
C SER A 206 12.28 -6.38 -16.14
N LYS A 207 13.00 -6.61 -17.22
CA LYS A 207 14.21 -7.47 -17.18
C LYS A 207 15.22 -6.98 -16.13
N ALA A 208 15.29 -5.67 -15.92
CA ALA A 208 16.13 -5.05 -14.90
C ALA A 208 15.64 -5.36 -13.48
N ASP A 209 14.32 -5.30 -13.24
CA ASP A 209 13.74 -5.69 -11.94
C ASP A 209 14.01 -7.17 -11.62
N LEU A 210 13.85 -8.06 -12.61
CA LEU A 210 14.14 -9.48 -12.45
C LEU A 210 15.63 -9.74 -12.15
N ALA A 211 16.52 -9.09 -12.89
CA ALA A 211 17.95 -9.20 -12.64
C ALA A 211 18.33 -8.68 -11.25
N LEU A 212 17.78 -7.54 -10.84
CA LEU A 212 18.00 -6.98 -9.51
C LEU A 212 17.46 -7.89 -8.40
N THR A 213 16.31 -8.53 -8.60
CA THR A 213 15.75 -9.50 -7.68
C THR A 213 16.72 -10.66 -7.43
N HIS A 214 17.28 -11.25 -8.49
CA HIS A 214 18.28 -12.32 -8.38
C HIS A 214 19.58 -11.85 -7.71
N ILE A 215 20.06 -10.65 -8.04
CA ILE A 215 21.27 -10.09 -7.44
C ILE A 215 21.04 -9.87 -5.94
N CYS A 216 19.90 -9.29 -5.55
CA CYS A 216 19.57 -9.03 -4.14
C CYS A 216 19.34 -10.29 -3.33
N ALA A 217 18.97 -11.41 -3.94
CA ALA A 217 18.87 -12.71 -3.27
C ALA A 217 20.25 -13.20 -2.78
N SER A 218 21.29 -13.00 -3.61
CA SER A 218 22.67 -13.41 -3.29
C SER A 218 23.49 -12.28 -2.62
N TRP A 219 23.16 -11.05 -2.92
CA TRP A 219 23.81 -9.85 -2.37
C TRP A 219 22.75 -8.82 -1.96
N PRO A 220 22.21 -8.90 -0.74
CA PRO A 220 21.10 -8.05 -0.27
C PRO A 220 21.39 -6.55 -0.30
N GLU A 221 22.65 -6.13 -0.12
CA GLU A 221 23.07 -4.73 -0.18
C GLU A 221 23.18 -4.16 -1.59
N ALA A 222 23.07 -5.00 -2.62
CA ALA A 222 23.23 -4.59 -4.03
C ALA A 222 22.36 -3.39 -4.39
N ARG A 223 21.10 -3.40 -3.96
CA ARG A 223 20.16 -2.31 -4.23
C ARG A 223 20.59 -0.97 -3.61
N GLN A 224 21.02 -1.01 -2.36
CA GLN A 224 21.51 0.20 -1.66
C GLN A 224 22.79 0.71 -2.29
N SER A 225 23.72 -0.18 -2.65
CA SER A 225 24.95 0.16 -3.33
C SER A 225 24.71 0.79 -4.70
N LEU A 226 23.78 0.23 -5.49
CA LEU A 226 23.38 0.78 -6.79
C LEU A 226 22.73 2.17 -6.64
N LYS A 227 21.87 2.36 -5.63
CA LYS A 227 21.25 3.66 -5.36
C LYS A 227 22.29 4.71 -4.94
N ALA A 228 23.21 4.34 -4.05
CA ALA A 228 24.27 5.24 -3.59
C ALA A 228 25.16 5.66 -4.77
N THR A 229 25.55 4.71 -5.63
CA THR A 229 26.33 4.98 -6.84
C THR A 229 25.57 5.86 -7.83
N HIS A 230 24.29 5.57 -8.07
CA HIS A 230 23.44 6.39 -8.94
C HIS A 230 23.32 7.83 -8.41
N LYS A 231 23.07 7.99 -7.12
CA LYS A 231 22.99 9.32 -6.50
C LYS A 231 24.31 10.08 -6.68
N LYS A 232 25.43 9.44 -6.39
CA LYS A 232 26.76 10.04 -6.57
C LYS A 232 26.98 10.50 -8.01
N LEU A 233 26.69 9.65 -8.99
CA LEU A 233 26.83 9.98 -10.41
C LEU A 233 25.87 11.09 -10.84
N SER A 234 24.64 11.10 -10.32
CA SER A 234 23.68 12.18 -10.57
C SER A 234 24.15 13.52 -10.00
N ASP A 235 24.71 13.52 -8.79
CA ASP A 235 25.26 14.71 -8.14
C ASP A 235 26.50 15.23 -8.88
N GLU A 236 27.23 14.35 -9.57
CA GLU A 236 28.36 14.69 -10.46
C GLU A 236 27.93 15.13 -11.89
N GLY A 237 26.61 15.20 -12.15
CA GLY A 237 26.06 15.68 -13.44
C GLY A 237 25.79 14.60 -14.49
N PHE A 238 25.97 13.30 -14.16
CA PHE A 238 25.67 12.19 -15.05
C PHE A 238 24.18 11.78 -14.93
N ASN A 239 23.28 12.54 -15.57
CA ASN A 239 21.82 12.33 -15.51
C ASN A 239 21.29 11.30 -16.55
N LEU A 240 22.15 10.52 -17.18
CA LEU A 240 21.78 9.62 -18.29
C LEU A 240 21.21 8.26 -17.86
N MET A 241 21.29 7.90 -16.59
CA MET A 241 20.77 6.64 -16.07
C MET A 241 19.56 6.88 -15.16
N SER A 242 18.39 6.45 -15.60
CA SER A 242 17.23 6.36 -14.72
C SER A 242 17.19 4.96 -14.13
N LEU A 243 17.20 4.85 -12.79
CA LEU A 243 16.87 3.61 -12.06
C LEU A 243 15.34 3.36 -12.04
N LYS A 244 14.62 3.94 -13.00
CA LYS A 244 13.20 3.62 -13.18
C LYS A 244 13.09 2.24 -13.81
N GLY A 245 12.85 1.24 -12.99
CA GLY A 245 12.23 -0.01 -13.37
C GLY A 245 10.74 0.09 -13.20
#